data_fe6071c4913dba73a6a0e0e0f7d582db
#
_entry.id   fe6071c4913dba73a6a0e0e0f7d582db
#
_cell.length_a   1.000
_cell.length_b   1.000
_cell.length_c   1.000
_cell.angle_alpha   90.00
_cell.angle_beta   90.00
_cell.angle_gamma   90.00
#
_symmetry.space_group_name_H-M   'P 1'
#
loop_
_entity.id
_entity.type
_entity.pdbx_description
1 polymer ?
#
loop_
_entity_poly.entity_id
_entity_poly.type
_entity_poly.pdbx_seq_one_letter_code
_entity_poly.pdbx_strand_id
1 'polypeptide(L)'
;MKYNIQTYRTILFFFFVIFMYTDASAQSSTITDTTMIFTPSNPNLIRPQSYRPMTKAWGLDFLMSNNGFGLGMFYRYELDDELSFIMNFAVSDVKDETEFEQYDYYGNSFVPGKKNRLLMIPLTASIQYRLFKDDIVDNFRPFINAGFGPTMVFVAPYAHPTNYFYSDGTYAYTDPGKVDFFTSLKYGKLRYSIGGYIGAGAYFGMEKGTLTGLSVKYFLARFPDGIEVMEGGYVRNFGGLFITLTFGSMF
;
A
#
# COMPACT_ATOMS: atom_id res chain seq x y z
N MET A 1 7.45 22.85 -19.68
CA MET A 1 8.17 21.58 -19.92
C MET A 1 7.13 20.48 -20.07
N LYS A 2 6.86 20.03 -21.29
CA LYS A 2 5.90 18.94 -21.54
C LYS A 2 6.50 17.66 -20.98
N TYR A 3 6.11 17.26 -19.80
CA TYR A 3 6.44 15.93 -19.29
C TYR A 3 5.72 14.91 -20.17
N ASN A 4 6.55 14.22 -20.91
CA ASN A 4 6.16 13.35 -21.98
C ASN A 4 5.49 12.10 -21.36
N ILE A 5 4.21 11.90 -21.60
CA ILE A 5 3.46 10.68 -21.25
C ILE A 5 4.23 9.42 -21.68
N GLN A 6 5.07 9.53 -22.70
CA GLN A 6 6.00 8.47 -23.12
C GLN A 6 7.01 8.09 -22.03
N THR A 7 7.49 9.02 -21.21
CA THR A 7 8.48 8.72 -20.15
C THR A 7 7.89 7.81 -19.08
N TYR A 8 6.63 8.03 -18.69
CA TYR A 8 5.95 7.17 -17.72
C TYR A 8 5.64 5.78 -18.29
N ARG A 9 5.27 5.70 -19.56
CA ARG A 9 5.08 4.41 -20.26
C ARG A 9 6.38 3.62 -20.33
N THR A 10 7.51 4.29 -20.56
CA THR A 10 8.84 3.65 -20.62
C THR A 10 9.28 3.15 -19.24
N ILE A 11 9.04 3.93 -18.19
CA ILE A 11 9.36 3.52 -16.80
C ILE A 11 8.47 2.34 -16.38
N LEU A 12 7.17 2.39 -16.67
CA LEU A 12 6.23 1.29 -16.39
C LEU A 12 6.60 0.02 -17.18
N PHE A 13 7.02 0.17 -18.43
CA PHE A 13 7.48 -0.93 -19.27
C PHE A 13 8.79 -1.53 -18.73
N PHE A 14 9.73 -0.72 -18.27
CA PHE A 14 10.97 -1.19 -17.63
C PHE A 14 10.70 -1.94 -16.32
N PHE A 15 9.76 -1.47 -15.51
CA PHE A 15 9.33 -2.18 -14.32
C PHE A 15 8.68 -3.53 -14.65
N PHE A 16 7.86 -3.58 -15.70
CA PHE A 16 7.22 -4.82 -16.17
C PHE A 16 8.23 -5.81 -16.73
N VAL A 17 9.25 -5.33 -17.46
CA VAL A 17 10.32 -6.16 -18.03
C VAL A 17 11.23 -6.70 -16.91
N ILE A 18 11.56 -5.94 -15.89
CA ILE A 18 12.33 -6.43 -14.72
C ILE A 18 11.55 -7.54 -13.98
N PHE A 19 10.22 -7.45 -13.92
CA PHE A 19 9.39 -8.49 -13.32
C PHE A 19 9.31 -9.79 -14.14
N MET A 20 9.53 -9.69 -15.46
CA MET A 20 9.55 -10.86 -16.36
C MET A 20 10.91 -11.61 -16.36
N TYR A 21 11.98 -11.00 -15.81
CA TYR A 21 13.30 -11.61 -15.70
C TYR A 21 13.55 -12.40 -14.43
N THR A 22 12.51 -12.73 -13.65
CA THR A 22 12.63 -13.79 -12.66
C THR A 22 12.64 -15.12 -13.41
N ASP A 23 13.79 -15.76 -13.44
CA ASP A 23 14.08 -17.02 -14.10
C ASP A 23 12.96 -18.05 -13.95
N ALA A 24 12.14 -18.18 -14.96
CA ALA A 24 11.37 -19.39 -15.19
C ALA A 24 12.34 -20.45 -15.72
N SER A 25 13.22 -20.94 -14.87
CA SER A 25 13.91 -22.20 -15.13
C SER A 25 12.89 -23.34 -14.96
N ALA A 26 12.09 -23.53 -15.99
CA ALA A 26 11.37 -24.77 -16.17
C ALA A 26 12.42 -25.85 -16.37
N GLN A 27 12.85 -26.49 -15.28
CA GLN A 27 13.56 -27.74 -15.38
C GLN A 27 12.58 -28.77 -15.96
N SER A 28 12.72 -28.99 -17.25
CA SER A 28 12.21 -30.19 -17.89
C SER A 28 12.97 -31.39 -17.28
N SER A 29 12.47 -31.89 -16.15
CA SER A 29 12.85 -33.20 -15.68
C SER A 29 12.20 -34.23 -16.61
N THR A 30 12.97 -34.77 -17.54
CA THR A 30 12.66 -36.07 -18.17
C THR A 30 12.49 -37.07 -17.06
N ILE A 31 11.25 -37.35 -16.70
CA ILE A 31 10.89 -38.41 -15.79
C ILE A 31 11.17 -39.69 -16.54
N THR A 32 12.36 -40.20 -16.35
CA THR A 32 12.63 -41.61 -16.63
C THR A 32 11.98 -42.39 -15.48
N ASP A 33 10.84 -42.97 -15.77
CA ASP A 33 10.02 -43.74 -14.84
C ASP A 33 10.80 -45.01 -14.40
N THR A 34 11.61 -44.87 -13.38
CA THR A 34 12.15 -45.98 -12.57
C THR A 34 11.67 -45.73 -11.17
N THR A 35 10.45 -46.18 -10.87
CA THR A 35 9.94 -46.27 -9.53
C THR A 35 10.76 -47.30 -8.73
N MET A 36 12.00 -46.95 -8.37
CA MET A 36 12.66 -47.62 -7.26
C MET A 36 12.03 -47.06 -5.99
N ILE A 37 11.02 -47.76 -5.48
CA ILE A 37 10.53 -47.56 -4.12
C ILE A 37 11.67 -47.99 -3.19
N PHE A 38 12.51 -47.05 -2.80
CA PHE A 38 13.51 -47.26 -1.76
C PHE A 38 12.80 -47.28 -0.42
N THR A 39 12.57 -48.48 0.12
CA THR A 39 12.16 -48.65 1.52
C THR A 39 13.43 -48.78 2.36
N PRO A 40 13.82 -47.75 3.12
CA PRO A 40 14.99 -47.83 3.98
C PRO A 40 14.76 -48.92 5.04
N SER A 41 15.67 -49.90 5.13
CA SER A 41 15.63 -50.96 6.12
C SER A 41 15.81 -50.46 7.56
N ASN A 42 16.12 -49.21 7.75
CA ASN A 42 16.30 -48.60 9.05
C ASN A 42 15.27 -47.47 9.26
N PRO A 43 14.25 -47.64 10.12
CA PRO A 43 13.23 -46.66 10.40
C PRO A 43 13.79 -45.34 10.98
N ASN A 44 15.02 -45.34 11.50
CA ASN A 44 15.67 -44.15 12.00
C ASN A 44 16.23 -43.23 10.88
N LEU A 45 16.28 -43.70 9.63
CA LEU A 45 16.64 -42.87 8.48
C LEU A 45 15.46 -42.06 7.94
N ILE A 46 14.24 -42.47 8.30
CA ILE A 46 13.03 -41.68 8.10
C ILE A 46 12.86 -40.81 9.36
N ARG A 47 13.83 -39.95 9.67
CA ARG A 47 13.50 -38.79 10.50
C ARG A 47 12.68 -37.90 9.59
N PRO A 48 11.38 -37.64 9.90
CA PRO A 48 10.74 -36.49 9.30
C PRO A 48 11.67 -35.31 9.63
N GLN A 49 12.26 -34.68 8.61
CA GLN A 49 12.82 -33.37 8.81
C GLN A 49 11.74 -32.66 9.61
N SER A 50 12.06 -32.27 10.84
CA SER A 50 11.11 -31.54 11.66
C SER A 50 10.79 -30.27 10.91
N TYR A 51 9.80 -30.35 10.05
CA TYR A 51 9.24 -29.22 9.35
C TYR A 51 8.69 -28.32 10.47
N ARG A 52 9.47 -27.33 10.84
CA ARG A 52 8.96 -26.28 11.71
C ARG A 52 8.10 -25.42 10.81
N PRO A 53 6.77 -25.44 10.98
CA PRO A 53 5.94 -24.58 10.20
C PRO A 53 6.40 -23.13 10.46
N MET A 54 6.71 -22.40 9.40
CA MET A 54 7.01 -20.98 9.50
C MET A 54 5.71 -20.27 9.85
N THR A 55 5.57 -19.91 11.13
CA THR A 55 4.30 -19.33 11.65
C THR A 55 4.28 -17.83 11.66
N LYS A 56 5.39 -17.21 11.33
CA LYS A 56 5.55 -15.74 11.37
C LYS A 56 6.03 -15.22 10.03
N ALA A 57 5.55 -14.04 9.66
CA ALA A 57 6.06 -13.32 8.50
C ALA A 57 6.11 -11.83 8.79
N TRP A 58 7.01 -11.14 8.14
CA TRP A 58 7.04 -9.69 8.08
C TRP A 58 7.40 -9.23 6.68
N GLY A 59 7.06 -8.02 6.34
CA GLY A 59 7.37 -7.50 5.02
C GLY A 59 6.85 -6.10 4.79
N LEU A 60 6.88 -5.72 3.52
CA LEU A 60 6.49 -4.42 3.04
C LEU A 60 5.28 -4.55 2.12
N ASP A 61 4.41 -3.57 2.22
CA ASP A 61 3.24 -3.38 1.36
C ASP A 61 3.41 -2.12 0.53
N PHE A 62 3.35 -2.25 -0.79
CA PHE A 62 3.23 -1.12 -1.70
C PHE A 62 1.75 -0.91 -2.02
N LEU A 63 1.20 0.23 -1.60
CA LEU A 63 -0.22 0.55 -1.75
C LEU A 63 -0.39 1.52 -2.91
N MET A 64 -1.35 1.22 -3.76
CA MET A 64 -1.75 2.06 -4.90
C MET A 64 -3.25 2.31 -4.82
N SER A 65 -3.65 3.56 -4.89
CA SER A 65 -5.06 3.93 -4.89
C SER A 65 -5.33 5.03 -5.91
N ASN A 66 -6.60 5.34 -6.14
CA ASN A 66 -7.01 6.51 -6.90
C ASN A 66 -6.52 7.84 -6.28
N ASN A 67 -6.26 7.85 -4.97
CA ASN A 67 -5.83 9.04 -4.23
C ASN A 67 -4.31 9.20 -4.14
N GLY A 68 -3.53 8.18 -4.55
CA GLY A 68 -2.07 8.25 -4.52
C GLY A 68 -1.40 6.92 -4.19
N PHE A 69 -0.17 7.03 -3.74
CA PHE A 69 0.67 5.89 -3.37
C PHE A 69 0.88 5.85 -1.87
N GLY A 70 1.14 4.66 -1.37
CA GLY A 70 1.51 4.45 0.02
C GLY A 70 2.55 3.35 0.17
N LEU A 71 3.20 3.36 1.32
CA LEU A 71 4.13 2.33 1.74
C LEU A 71 3.70 1.84 3.11
N GLY A 72 3.68 0.53 3.28
CA GLY A 72 3.35 -0.10 4.55
C GLY A 72 4.34 -1.16 4.95
N MET A 73 4.21 -1.58 6.19
CA MET A 73 4.85 -2.77 6.71
C MET A 73 3.82 -3.60 7.45
N PHE A 74 4.02 -4.90 7.46
CA PHE A 74 3.15 -5.81 8.18
C PHE A 74 3.95 -6.81 8.99
N TYR A 75 3.32 -7.28 10.06
CA TYR A 75 3.74 -8.44 10.82
C TYR A 75 2.57 -9.41 10.90
N ARG A 76 2.79 -10.63 10.44
CA ARG A 76 1.79 -11.70 10.38
C ARG A 76 2.17 -12.81 11.34
N TYR A 77 1.19 -13.32 12.04
CA TYR A 77 1.27 -14.50 12.88
C TYR A 77 0.19 -15.50 12.45
N GLU A 78 0.59 -16.70 12.06
CA GLU A 78 -0.34 -17.77 11.72
C GLU A 78 -0.86 -18.40 13.02
N LEU A 79 -2.15 -18.26 13.23
CA LEU A 79 -2.85 -18.85 14.37
C LEU A 79 -3.14 -20.34 14.10
N ASP A 80 -3.50 -20.61 12.86
CA ASP A 80 -3.81 -21.93 12.31
C ASP A 80 -3.47 -21.91 10.81
N ASP A 81 -3.55 -23.05 10.16
CA ASP A 81 -3.29 -23.21 8.71
C ASP A 81 -4.20 -22.34 7.81
N GLU A 82 -5.35 -21.93 8.33
CA GLU A 82 -6.32 -21.09 7.62
C GLU A 82 -6.40 -19.68 8.15
N LEU A 83 -6.11 -19.51 9.45
CA LEU A 83 -6.34 -18.25 10.14
C LEU A 83 -5.02 -17.58 10.51
N SER A 84 -4.88 -16.31 10.16
CA SER A 84 -3.71 -15.52 10.51
C SER A 84 -4.14 -14.18 11.13
N PHE A 85 -3.37 -13.74 12.11
CA PHE A 85 -3.45 -12.41 12.66
C PHE A 85 -2.38 -11.53 12.01
N ILE A 86 -2.74 -10.32 11.60
CA ILE A 86 -1.83 -9.40 10.93
C ILE A 86 -1.93 -8.03 11.57
N MET A 87 -0.78 -7.47 11.92
CA MET A 87 -0.64 -6.06 12.26
C MET A 87 -0.08 -5.33 11.05
N ASN A 88 -0.74 -4.25 10.62
CA ASN A 88 -0.32 -3.43 9.50
C ASN A 88 -0.11 -1.99 9.97
N PHE A 89 0.98 -1.40 9.52
CA PHE A 89 1.26 0.02 9.60
C PHE A 89 1.50 0.53 8.18
N ALA A 90 0.89 1.63 7.81
CA ALA A 90 1.12 2.20 6.47
C ALA A 90 1.16 3.73 6.54
N VAL A 91 1.73 4.33 5.51
CA VAL A 91 1.68 5.76 5.25
C VAL A 91 1.27 5.92 3.80
N SER A 92 0.19 6.64 3.55
CA SER A 92 -0.30 6.92 2.20
C SER A 92 -0.67 8.37 2.03
N ASP A 93 -0.42 8.90 0.84
CA ASP A 93 -0.97 10.18 0.44
C ASP A 93 -2.49 10.07 0.28
N VAL A 94 -3.20 11.14 0.60
CA VAL A 94 -4.66 11.24 0.45
C VAL A 94 -4.98 12.53 -0.26
N LYS A 95 -5.67 12.44 -1.38
CA LYS A 95 -6.17 13.58 -2.16
C LYS A 95 -7.68 13.64 -2.04
N ASP A 96 -8.21 14.85 -2.10
CA ASP A 96 -9.65 15.07 -2.26
C ASP A 96 -10.03 14.82 -3.73
N GLU A 97 -11.20 14.24 -3.97
CA GLU A 97 -11.70 13.95 -5.33
C GLU A 97 -11.92 15.21 -6.17
N THR A 98 -12.06 16.37 -5.51
CA THR A 98 -12.24 17.67 -6.15
C THR A 98 -10.94 18.36 -6.51
N GLU A 99 -9.79 17.80 -6.11
CA GLU A 99 -8.49 18.36 -6.45
C GLU A 99 -8.19 18.19 -7.95
N PHE A 100 -7.93 19.31 -8.62
CA PHE A 100 -7.41 19.30 -9.98
C PHE A 100 -6.17 20.17 -10.09
N GLU A 101 -5.17 19.68 -10.78
CA GLU A 101 -3.92 20.39 -10.97
C GLU A 101 -4.05 21.41 -12.11
N GLN A 102 -3.61 22.63 -11.86
CA GLN A 102 -3.42 23.67 -12.85
C GLN A 102 -1.92 23.98 -12.98
N TYR A 103 -1.56 24.55 -14.10
CA TYR A 103 -0.19 25.00 -14.36
C TYR A 103 -0.16 26.52 -14.46
N ASP A 104 0.81 27.12 -13.79
CA ASP A 104 1.08 28.54 -13.92
C ASP A 104 1.80 28.86 -15.25
N TYR A 105 2.01 30.13 -15.53
CA TYR A 105 2.71 30.58 -16.73
C TYR A 105 4.13 29.99 -16.86
N TYR A 106 4.78 29.64 -15.74
CA TYR A 106 6.12 29.07 -15.69
C TYR A 106 6.12 27.55 -15.76
N GLY A 107 4.95 26.92 -15.85
CA GLY A 107 4.80 25.47 -15.92
C GLY A 107 4.85 24.75 -14.57
N ASN A 108 4.74 25.47 -13.44
CA ASN A 108 4.65 24.86 -12.13
C ASN A 108 3.21 24.39 -11.88
N SER A 109 3.05 23.16 -11.42
CA SER A 109 1.72 22.66 -11.04
C SER A 109 1.29 23.17 -9.67
N PHE A 110 0.05 23.56 -9.54
CA PHE A 110 -0.59 23.90 -8.27
C PHE A 110 -2.07 23.48 -8.29
N VAL A 111 -2.64 23.31 -7.10
CA VAL A 111 -4.07 23.03 -6.94
C VAL A 111 -4.74 24.26 -6.36
N PRO A 112 -5.59 24.97 -7.14
CA PRO A 112 -6.28 26.15 -6.65
C PRO A 112 -7.17 25.83 -5.45
N GLY A 113 -7.15 26.70 -4.43
CA GLY A 113 -7.98 26.54 -3.24
C GLY A 113 -7.55 25.39 -2.30
N LYS A 114 -6.47 24.70 -2.58
CA LYS A 114 -5.94 23.66 -1.67
C LYS A 114 -5.29 24.32 -0.46
N LYS A 115 -5.79 24.02 0.75
CA LYS A 115 -5.23 24.52 2.01
C LYS A 115 -4.24 23.55 2.63
N ASN A 116 -4.57 22.26 2.62
CA ASN A 116 -3.81 21.26 3.33
C ASN A 116 -3.45 20.06 2.46
N ARG A 117 -2.29 19.47 2.74
CA ARG A 117 -1.87 18.14 2.30
C ARG A 117 -2.17 17.16 3.41
N LEU A 118 -2.57 15.97 3.04
CA LEU A 118 -2.94 14.94 4.00
C LEU A 118 -2.08 13.69 3.81
N LEU A 119 -1.54 13.19 4.91
CA LEU A 119 -0.92 11.87 4.97
C LEU A 119 -1.73 11.00 5.91
N MET A 120 -2.27 9.92 5.42
CA MET A 120 -3.00 8.94 6.23
C MET A 120 -2.03 7.89 6.76
N ILE A 121 -2.12 7.64 8.06
CA ILE A 121 -1.24 6.73 8.79
C ILE A 121 -2.12 5.77 9.60
N PRO A 122 -2.64 4.70 8.98
CA PRO A 122 -3.38 3.67 9.68
C PRO A 122 -2.45 2.69 10.39
N LEU A 123 -2.81 2.33 11.61
CA LEU A 123 -2.27 1.21 12.36
C LEU A 123 -3.41 0.24 12.62
N THR A 124 -3.45 -0.88 11.90
CA THR A 124 -4.59 -1.80 11.94
C THR A 124 -4.19 -3.19 12.39
N ALA A 125 -5.04 -3.78 13.24
CA ALA A 125 -5.03 -5.19 13.56
C ALA A 125 -6.10 -5.90 12.72
N SER A 126 -5.76 -7.00 12.10
CA SER A 126 -6.63 -7.69 11.16
C SER A 126 -6.54 -9.20 11.29
N ILE A 127 -7.62 -9.84 10.89
CA ILE A 127 -7.72 -11.29 10.75
C ILE A 127 -7.81 -11.59 9.25
N GLN A 128 -7.04 -12.59 8.83
CA GLN A 128 -7.05 -13.10 7.49
C GLN A 128 -7.44 -14.56 7.49
N TYR A 129 -8.34 -14.93 6.62
CA TYR A 129 -8.79 -16.30 6.40
C TYR A 129 -8.38 -16.79 5.01
N ARG A 130 -7.66 -17.90 4.96
CA ARG A 130 -7.25 -18.58 3.73
C ARG A 130 -8.44 -19.31 3.14
N LEU A 131 -8.69 -19.11 1.85
CA LEU A 131 -9.75 -19.79 1.10
C LEU A 131 -9.19 -21.04 0.38
N PHE A 132 -10.04 -22.04 0.20
CA PHE A 132 -9.79 -23.21 -0.65
C PHE A 132 -8.48 -23.97 -0.32
N LYS A 133 -8.16 -24.10 0.97
CA LYS A 133 -6.92 -24.74 1.44
C LYS A 133 -6.74 -26.15 0.89
N ASP A 134 -7.82 -26.94 0.88
CA ASP A 134 -7.80 -28.34 0.49
C ASP A 134 -7.91 -28.55 -1.03
N ASP A 135 -8.36 -27.53 -1.76
CA ASP A 135 -8.66 -27.60 -3.19
C ASP A 135 -7.54 -27.02 -4.07
N ILE A 136 -6.71 -26.15 -3.51
CA ILE A 136 -5.71 -25.39 -4.27
C ILE A 136 -4.30 -25.68 -3.76
N VAL A 137 -3.39 -25.92 -4.71
CA VAL A 137 -1.97 -26.16 -4.44
C VAL A 137 -1.34 -24.97 -3.70
N ASP A 138 -0.38 -25.25 -2.82
CA ASP A 138 0.26 -24.27 -1.94
C ASP A 138 0.93 -23.07 -2.61
N ASN A 139 1.20 -23.11 -3.91
CA ASN A 139 1.79 -22.01 -4.67
C ASN A 139 0.82 -20.84 -4.92
N PHE A 140 -0.47 -21.03 -4.70
CA PHE A 140 -1.50 -19.99 -4.81
C PHE A 140 -2.41 -20.05 -3.60
N ARG A 141 -2.39 -19.03 -2.75
CA ARG A 141 -3.14 -18.98 -1.49
C ARG A 141 -4.08 -17.79 -1.47
N PRO A 142 -5.30 -17.94 -1.99
CA PRO A 142 -6.31 -16.90 -1.92
C PRO A 142 -6.78 -16.69 -0.49
N PHE A 143 -7.10 -15.45 -0.15
CA PHE A 143 -7.55 -15.07 1.17
C PHE A 143 -8.54 -13.92 1.16
N ILE A 144 -9.29 -13.80 2.25
CA ILE A 144 -10.04 -12.63 2.62
C ILE A 144 -9.48 -12.11 3.95
N ASN A 145 -9.54 -10.81 4.15
CA ASN A 145 -9.11 -10.20 5.40
C ASN A 145 -9.99 -9.02 5.78
N ALA A 146 -10.08 -8.78 7.08
CA ALA A 146 -10.74 -7.62 7.65
C ALA A 146 -9.97 -7.14 8.86
N GLY A 147 -9.89 -5.85 9.04
CA GLY A 147 -9.16 -5.26 10.15
C GLY A 147 -9.64 -3.88 10.51
N PHE A 148 -9.30 -3.46 11.71
CA PHE A 148 -9.59 -2.13 12.20
C PHE A 148 -8.48 -1.66 13.14
N GLY A 149 -8.45 -0.35 13.40
CA GLY A 149 -7.49 0.20 14.35
C GLY A 149 -7.43 1.73 14.31
N PRO A 150 -6.58 2.31 15.15
CA PRO A 150 -6.36 3.74 15.15
C PRO A 150 -5.79 4.21 13.81
N THR A 151 -6.36 5.29 13.32
CA THR A 151 -5.92 5.93 12.08
C THR A 151 -5.61 7.38 12.38
N MET A 152 -4.41 7.78 12.03
CA MET A 152 -3.97 9.16 12.12
C MET A 152 -3.99 9.79 10.73
N VAL A 153 -4.38 11.06 10.66
CA VAL A 153 -4.16 11.88 9.48
C VAL A 153 -3.28 13.04 9.87
N PHE A 154 -2.14 13.13 9.23
CA PHE A 154 -1.24 14.25 9.36
C PHE A 154 -1.64 15.34 8.36
N VAL A 155 -2.08 16.47 8.89
CA VAL A 155 -2.57 17.62 8.13
C VAL A 155 -1.48 18.66 8.06
N ALA A 156 -0.90 18.88 6.89
CA ALA A 156 0.18 19.84 6.66
C ALA A 156 -0.28 20.96 5.71
N PRO A 157 0.08 22.22 5.94
CA PRO A 157 -0.31 23.31 5.07
C PRO A 157 0.25 23.13 3.66
N TYR A 158 -0.59 23.35 2.64
CA TYR A 158 -0.20 23.29 1.24
C TYR A 158 0.30 24.63 0.72
N ALA A 159 -0.39 25.71 1.09
CA ALA A 159 -0.10 27.05 0.62
C ALA A 159 -0.42 28.10 1.70
N HIS A 160 0.30 29.19 1.65
CA HIS A 160 0.02 30.43 2.38
C HIS A 160 -0.21 31.55 1.36
N PRO A 161 -1.43 31.68 0.83
CA PRO A 161 -1.70 32.68 -0.20
C PRO A 161 -1.48 34.10 0.36
N THR A 162 -0.74 34.89 -0.36
CA THR A 162 -0.47 36.29 -0.02
C THR A 162 -1.05 37.18 -1.12
N ASN A 163 -1.97 38.07 -0.72
CA ASN A 163 -2.52 39.04 -1.63
C ASN A 163 -1.61 40.27 -1.70
N TYR A 164 -1.23 40.65 -2.91
CA TYR A 164 -0.48 41.87 -3.18
C TYR A 164 -1.44 42.93 -3.72
N PHE A 165 -1.21 44.17 -3.29
CA PHE A 165 -1.98 45.34 -3.70
C PHE A 165 -1.03 46.37 -4.26
N TYR A 166 -1.51 47.15 -5.24
CA TYR A 166 -0.81 48.33 -5.71
C TYR A 166 -0.79 49.42 -4.62
N SER A 167 0.06 50.44 -4.80
CA SER A 167 0.19 51.53 -3.83
C SER A 167 -1.09 52.40 -3.67
N ASP A 168 -2.01 52.31 -4.61
CA ASP A 168 -3.33 52.93 -4.57
C ASP A 168 -4.39 52.10 -3.83
N GLY A 169 -3.99 50.92 -3.31
CA GLY A 169 -4.88 49.99 -2.61
C GLY A 169 -5.69 49.06 -3.52
N THR A 170 -5.53 49.14 -4.85
CA THR A 170 -6.17 48.17 -5.75
C THR A 170 -5.49 46.83 -5.72
N TYR A 171 -6.29 45.75 -5.85
CA TYR A 171 -5.78 44.38 -5.89
C TYR A 171 -4.89 44.19 -7.12
N ALA A 172 -3.69 43.66 -6.90
CA ALA A 172 -2.73 43.35 -7.95
C ALA A 172 -2.79 41.87 -8.36
N TYR A 173 -2.42 41.01 -7.44
CA TYR A 173 -2.44 39.56 -7.66
C TYR A 173 -2.32 38.79 -6.34
N THR A 174 -2.67 37.50 -6.36
CA THR A 174 -2.42 36.61 -5.25
C THR A 174 -1.25 35.67 -5.60
N ASP A 175 -0.21 35.72 -4.78
CA ASP A 175 0.81 34.69 -4.79
C ASP A 175 0.23 33.43 -4.09
N PRO A 176 0.11 32.29 -4.75
CA PRO A 176 -0.39 31.07 -4.12
C PRO A 176 0.47 30.61 -2.96
N GLY A 177 1.72 31.07 -2.84
CA GLY A 177 2.61 30.81 -1.71
C GLY A 177 2.77 29.33 -1.40
N LYS A 178 3.00 28.50 -2.43
CA LYS A 178 3.14 27.05 -2.30
C LYS A 178 4.27 26.69 -1.34
N VAL A 179 3.94 26.01 -0.25
CA VAL A 179 4.91 25.56 0.75
C VAL A 179 5.55 24.27 0.26
N ASP A 180 6.88 24.18 0.35
CA ASP A 180 7.59 22.94 0.08
C ASP A 180 7.13 21.81 1.03
N PHE A 181 7.11 20.56 0.52
CA PHE A 181 6.60 19.43 1.25
C PHE A 181 7.29 19.25 2.62
N PHE A 182 8.61 19.23 2.65
CA PHE A 182 9.37 19.04 3.90
C PHE A 182 9.21 20.20 4.87
N THR A 183 9.08 21.41 4.35
CA THR A 183 8.82 22.60 5.17
C THR A 183 7.42 22.54 5.78
N SER A 184 6.42 22.08 5.02
CA SER A 184 5.05 21.96 5.49
C SER A 184 4.90 20.96 6.65
N LEU A 185 5.75 19.92 6.70
CA LEU A 185 5.73 18.93 7.78
C LEU A 185 6.00 19.56 9.16
N LYS A 186 6.77 20.65 9.23
CA LYS A 186 7.06 21.33 10.50
C LYS A 186 5.83 21.99 11.12
N TYR A 187 4.85 22.33 10.31
CA TYR A 187 3.62 23.01 10.72
C TYR A 187 2.40 22.08 10.75
N GLY A 188 2.63 20.80 10.50
CA GLY A 188 1.57 19.81 10.43
C GLY A 188 0.95 19.50 11.79
N LYS A 189 -0.32 19.08 11.77
CA LYS A 189 -1.09 18.68 12.94
C LYS A 189 -1.61 17.26 12.74
N LEU A 190 -1.53 16.44 13.78
CA LEU A 190 -2.12 15.11 13.79
C LEU A 190 -3.59 15.17 14.18
N ARG A 191 -4.43 14.47 13.42
CA ARG A 191 -5.81 14.18 13.75
C ARG A 191 -5.96 12.67 13.90
N TYR A 192 -6.74 12.25 14.89
CA TYR A 192 -6.89 10.84 15.25
C TYR A 192 -8.33 10.39 15.02
N SER A 193 -8.49 9.18 14.58
CA SER A 193 -9.77 8.51 14.40
C SER A 193 -9.59 6.99 14.46
N ILE A 194 -10.67 6.28 14.24
CA ILE A 194 -10.66 4.83 14.04
C ILE A 194 -11.00 4.57 12.58
N GLY A 195 -10.22 3.70 11.96
CA GLY A 195 -10.47 3.23 10.61
C GLY A 195 -10.54 1.71 10.56
N GLY A 196 -11.01 1.20 9.45
CA GLY A 196 -11.05 -0.24 9.21
C GLY A 196 -11.03 -0.55 7.72
N TYR A 197 -10.79 -1.80 7.39
CA TYR A 197 -10.81 -2.26 6.02
C TYR A 197 -11.32 -3.68 5.89
N ILE A 198 -11.79 -3.98 4.71
CA ILE A 198 -12.04 -5.32 4.22
C ILE A 198 -11.24 -5.52 2.94
N GLY A 199 -10.79 -6.73 2.68
CA GLY A 199 -9.99 -6.99 1.49
C GLY A 199 -10.00 -8.45 1.10
N ALA A 200 -9.53 -8.68 -0.11
CA ALA A 200 -9.28 -10.01 -0.66
C ALA A 200 -8.00 -9.98 -1.48
N GLY A 201 -7.34 -11.12 -1.58
CA GLY A 201 -6.11 -11.22 -2.33
C GLY A 201 -5.60 -12.65 -2.45
N ALA A 202 -4.39 -12.78 -2.94
CA ALA A 202 -3.69 -14.06 -2.98
C ALA A 202 -2.20 -13.88 -2.74
N TYR A 203 -1.59 -14.87 -2.09
CA TYR A 203 -0.14 -15.03 -2.04
C TYR A 203 0.32 -16.04 -3.09
N PHE A 204 1.52 -15.81 -3.61
CA PHE A 204 2.13 -16.60 -4.66
C PHE A 204 3.51 -17.08 -4.24
N GLY A 205 3.90 -18.30 -4.69
CA GLY A 205 5.28 -18.75 -4.63
C GLY A 205 5.88 -18.82 -3.23
N MET A 206 5.15 -19.32 -2.24
CA MET A 206 5.60 -19.41 -0.83
C MET A 206 6.71 -20.47 -0.59
N GLU A 207 7.40 -20.87 -1.63
CA GLU A 207 8.58 -21.71 -1.49
C GLU A 207 9.73 -20.94 -0.85
N LYS A 208 10.44 -21.60 0.07
CA LYS A 208 11.68 -21.08 0.70
C LYS A 208 11.52 -19.84 1.59
N GLY A 209 10.35 -19.62 2.20
CA GLY A 209 10.18 -18.55 3.18
C GLY A 209 9.97 -17.16 2.58
N THR A 210 9.78 -17.03 1.28
CA THR A 210 9.36 -15.77 0.65
C THR A 210 7.86 -15.64 0.64
N LEU A 211 7.35 -14.44 0.85
CA LEU A 211 5.94 -14.10 0.79
C LEU A 211 5.74 -12.99 -0.24
N THR A 212 5.14 -13.34 -1.37
CA THR A 212 4.73 -12.36 -2.38
C THR A 212 3.23 -12.41 -2.56
N GLY A 213 2.57 -11.26 -2.60
CA GLY A 213 1.11 -11.23 -2.69
C GLY A 213 0.57 -10.02 -3.42
N LEU A 214 -0.66 -10.18 -3.89
CA LEU A 214 -1.48 -9.12 -4.45
C LEU A 214 -2.82 -9.11 -3.74
N SER A 215 -3.26 -7.95 -3.29
CA SER A 215 -4.57 -7.80 -2.65
C SER A 215 -5.26 -6.50 -3.03
N VAL A 216 -6.58 -6.52 -2.92
CA VAL A 216 -7.44 -5.35 -3.05
C VAL A 216 -8.10 -5.14 -1.70
N LYS A 217 -8.00 -3.92 -1.16
CA LYS A 217 -8.52 -3.54 0.16
C LYS A 217 -9.37 -2.29 0.00
N TYR A 218 -10.55 -2.28 0.60
CA TYR A 218 -11.35 -1.07 0.76
C TYR A 218 -11.20 -0.59 2.20
N PHE A 219 -10.53 0.54 2.36
CA PHE A 219 -10.27 1.17 3.66
C PHE A 219 -11.19 2.35 3.87
N LEU A 220 -11.66 2.54 5.11
CA LEU A 220 -12.48 3.67 5.52
C LEU A 220 -12.08 4.13 6.93
N ALA A 221 -11.84 5.42 7.09
CA ALA A 221 -11.69 6.10 8.37
C ALA A 221 -12.59 7.33 8.43
N ARG A 222 -13.29 7.53 9.54
CA ARG A 222 -14.25 8.64 9.71
C ARG A 222 -13.75 9.61 10.77
N PHE A 223 -13.61 10.87 10.38
CA PHE A 223 -13.26 11.99 11.25
C PHE A 223 -14.51 12.85 11.51
N PRO A 224 -15.13 12.80 12.69
CA PRO A 224 -16.42 13.46 12.96
C PRO A 224 -16.39 14.97 12.69
N ASP A 225 -15.31 15.63 13.11
CA ASP A 225 -15.14 17.09 12.96
C ASP A 225 -14.82 17.51 11.52
N GLY A 226 -14.50 16.55 10.65
CA GLY A 226 -13.97 16.83 9.31
C GLY A 226 -12.56 17.42 9.32
N ILE A 227 -11.91 17.34 8.18
CA ILE A 227 -10.59 17.95 7.94
C ILE A 227 -10.72 18.83 6.71
N GLU A 228 -10.34 20.09 6.83
CA GLU A 228 -10.36 21.02 5.72
C GLU A 228 -9.21 20.69 4.77
N VAL A 229 -9.55 20.34 3.53
CA VAL A 229 -8.58 20.03 2.47
C VAL A 229 -8.53 21.16 1.47
N MET A 230 -9.70 21.52 0.94
CA MET A 230 -9.91 22.65 0.05
C MET A 230 -10.52 23.80 0.84
N GLU A 231 -10.44 25.01 0.32
CA GLU A 231 -11.03 26.20 0.93
C GLU A 231 -12.54 26.03 1.11
N GLY A 232 -12.99 26.01 2.38
CA GLY A 232 -14.39 25.76 2.75
C GLY A 232 -14.86 24.31 2.60
N GLY A 233 -14.01 23.39 2.12
CA GLY A 233 -14.31 21.97 1.95
C GLY A 233 -13.82 21.13 3.12
N TYR A 234 -14.75 20.52 3.87
CA TYR A 234 -14.45 19.63 4.99
C TYR A 234 -14.73 18.19 4.62
N VAL A 235 -13.68 17.38 4.56
CA VAL A 235 -13.78 15.94 4.31
C VAL A 235 -13.88 15.20 5.64
N ARG A 236 -14.87 14.33 5.78
CA ARG A 236 -15.10 13.52 6.99
C ARG A 236 -14.73 12.07 6.82
N ASN A 237 -14.86 11.54 5.64
CA ASN A 237 -14.57 10.15 5.32
C ASN A 237 -13.31 10.07 4.49
N PHE A 238 -12.31 9.39 5.00
CA PHE A 238 -11.03 9.17 4.34
C PHE A 238 -10.85 7.69 4.04
N GLY A 239 -10.32 7.38 2.89
CA GLY A 239 -10.07 6.02 2.48
C GLY A 239 -10.37 5.82 1.01
N GLY A 240 -10.57 4.57 0.63
CA GLY A 240 -10.85 4.20 -0.75
C GLY A 240 -10.38 2.80 -1.07
N LEU A 241 -10.34 2.50 -2.34
CA LEU A 241 -9.86 1.23 -2.86
C LEU A 241 -8.33 1.28 -2.99
N PHE A 242 -7.65 0.31 -2.38
CA PHE A 242 -6.21 0.14 -2.47
C PHE A 242 -5.88 -1.19 -3.12
N ILE A 243 -5.05 -1.16 -4.13
CA ILE A 243 -4.35 -2.33 -4.65
C ILE A 243 -3.02 -2.40 -3.92
N THR A 244 -2.74 -3.55 -3.31
CA THR A 244 -1.55 -3.72 -2.47
C THR A 244 -0.68 -4.84 -3.04
N LEU A 245 0.58 -4.53 -3.28
CA LEU A 245 1.63 -5.50 -3.58
C LEU A 245 2.40 -5.77 -2.30
N THR A 246 2.44 -7.02 -1.89
CA THR A 246 3.07 -7.47 -0.64
C THR A 246 4.34 -8.24 -0.93
N PHE A 247 5.42 -7.88 -0.25
CA PHE A 247 6.71 -8.58 -0.29
C PHE A 247 7.20 -8.81 1.12
N GLY A 248 7.53 -10.05 1.45
CA GLY A 248 7.93 -10.38 2.81
C GLY A 248 8.74 -11.68 2.92
N SER A 249 9.07 -12.02 4.14
CA SER A 249 9.75 -13.24 4.51
C SER A 249 9.02 -13.94 5.65
N MET A 250 8.92 -15.25 5.54
CA MET A 250 8.38 -16.13 6.59
C MET A 250 9.54 -16.76 7.39
N PHE A 251 9.32 -16.99 8.68
CA PHE A 251 10.30 -17.61 9.60
C PHE A 251 9.64 -18.32 10.78
#